data_5ec86bb195a9f436b8d8f5ad1a925de6
#
_entry.id   5ec86bb195a9f436b8d8f5ad1a925de6
#
_cell.length_a   1.000
_cell.length_b   1.000
_cell.length_c   1.000
_cell.angle_alpha   90.00
_cell.angle_beta   90.00
_cell.angle_gamma   90.00
#
_symmetry.space_group_name_H-M   'P 1'
#
loop_
_entity.id
_entity.type
_entity.pdbx_description
1 polymer ?
#
loop_
_entity_poly.entity_id
_entity_poly.type
_entity_poly.pdbx_seq_one_letter_code
_entity_poly.pdbx_strand_id
1 'polypeptide(L)'
;MQSRTNNTGYFVAVDGANGSGKTTVINAIAEKLGLMGYKVKVTREPTNSILGEFVRKYAEGHKGLSIACMITADRYEHIKNEIEPMLYDGNI
;
A
#
# COMPACT_ATOMS: atom_id res chain seq x y z
N MET A 1 -8.30 13.15 5.04
CA MET A 1 -8.09 12.77 5.93
C MET A 1 -8.02 13.38 7.06
N GLN A 2 -8.12 13.45 7.81
CA GLN A 2 -8.28 13.98 8.76
C GLN A 2 -7.45 14.28 9.63
N SER A 3 -7.78 14.94 10.35
CA SER A 3 -7.06 15.40 11.16
C SER A 3 -6.34 14.51 11.79
N ARG A 4 -5.43 14.81 12.41
CA ARG A 4 -4.68 13.90 12.91
C ARG A 4 -3.91 14.37 14.03
N THR A 5 -3.35 13.44 14.82
CA THR A 5 -2.51 13.83 15.91
C THR A 5 -1.17 14.21 15.36
N ASN A 6 -0.33 14.74 16.23
CA ASN A 6 0.98 15.16 15.81
C ASN A 6 1.86 14.04 15.35
N ASN A 7 1.56 12.80 15.74
CA ASN A 7 2.39 11.69 15.36
C ASN A 7 1.86 10.93 14.17
N THR A 8 0.77 11.42 13.61
CA THR A 8 0.18 10.73 12.48
C THR A 8 0.93 11.07 11.20
N GLY A 9 1.26 10.07 10.43
CA GLY A 9 1.91 10.29 9.15
C GLY A 9 0.93 10.58 8.04
N TYR A 10 1.41 10.52 6.81
CA TYR A 10 0.59 10.75 5.64
C TYR A 10 0.57 9.51 4.78
N PHE A 11 -0.60 9.17 4.26
CA PHE A 11 -0.76 8.04 3.37
C PHE A 11 -0.90 8.55 1.95
N VAL A 12 -0.04 8.04 1.06
CA VAL A 12 -0.07 8.42 -0.35
C VAL A 12 -0.26 7.14 -1.16
N ALA A 13 -1.26 7.13 -2.02
CA ALA A 13 -1.52 5.99 -2.88
C ALA A 13 -1.19 6.36 -4.32
N VAL A 14 -0.52 5.46 -5.02
CA VAL A 14 -0.22 5.62 -6.43
C VAL A 14 -0.89 4.48 -7.17
N ASP A 15 -1.71 4.81 -8.16
CA ASP A 15 -2.47 3.83 -8.88
C ASP A 15 -2.13 3.93 -10.37
N GLY A 16 -2.39 2.86 -11.08
CA GLY A 16 -2.15 2.80 -12.51
C GLY A 16 -2.09 1.37 -13.01
N ALA A 17 -2.09 1.23 -14.32
CA ALA A 17 -2.06 -0.09 -14.93
C ALA A 17 -0.69 -0.75 -14.73
N ASN A 18 -0.67 -2.07 -14.79
CA ASN A 18 0.58 -2.81 -14.73
C ASN A 18 1.47 -2.38 -15.89
N GLY A 19 2.75 -2.25 -15.62
CA GLY A 19 3.71 -1.85 -16.64
C GLY A 19 3.73 -0.37 -16.92
N SER A 20 3.04 0.44 -16.11
CA SER A 20 2.99 1.89 -16.33
C SER A 20 4.14 2.64 -15.67
N GLY A 21 5.06 1.94 -15.04
CA GLY A 21 6.19 2.59 -14.37
C GLY A 21 5.89 3.03 -12.95
N LYS A 22 4.82 2.52 -12.33
CA LYS A 22 4.44 2.90 -10.97
C LYS A 22 5.56 2.69 -9.97
N THR A 23 6.21 1.54 -10.04
CA THR A 23 7.27 1.21 -9.08
C THR A 23 8.41 2.21 -9.17
N THR A 24 8.79 2.59 -10.38
CA THR A 24 9.86 3.55 -10.59
C THR A 24 9.49 4.91 -9.99
N VAL A 25 8.25 5.35 -10.21
CA VAL A 25 7.79 6.63 -9.69
C VAL A 25 7.74 6.60 -8.17
N ILE A 26 7.21 5.53 -7.60
CA ILE A 26 7.10 5.40 -6.15
C ILE A 26 8.48 5.42 -5.50
N ASN A 27 9.42 4.69 -6.07
CA ASN A 27 10.76 4.64 -5.50
C ASN A 27 11.45 5.99 -5.59
N ALA A 28 11.24 6.72 -6.68
CA ALA A 28 11.83 8.05 -6.82
C ALA A 28 11.25 9.02 -5.80
N ILE A 29 9.94 8.96 -5.58
CA ILE A 29 9.30 9.83 -4.60
C ILE A 29 9.77 9.49 -3.20
N ALA A 30 9.84 8.19 -2.87
CA ALA A 30 10.27 7.75 -1.56
C ALA A 30 11.71 8.21 -1.27
N GLU A 31 12.58 8.10 -2.26
CA GLU A 31 13.96 8.53 -2.10
C GLU A 31 14.02 10.03 -1.85
N LYS A 32 13.28 10.80 -2.62
CA LYS A 32 13.31 12.26 -2.47
C LYS A 32 12.78 12.68 -1.11
N LEU A 33 11.69 12.08 -0.65
CA LEU A 33 11.15 12.41 0.66
C LEU A 33 12.11 12.01 1.77
N GLY A 34 12.77 10.86 1.62
CA GLY A 34 13.77 10.44 2.58
C GLY A 34 14.91 11.42 2.69
N LEU A 35 15.36 11.95 1.56
CA LEU A 35 16.43 12.95 1.56
C LEU A 35 15.98 14.25 2.21
N MET A 36 14.69 14.51 2.26
CA MET A 36 14.15 15.69 2.93
C MET A 36 13.94 15.46 4.42
N GLY A 37 14.27 14.29 4.92
CA GLY A 37 14.20 14.02 6.35
C GLY A 37 12.96 13.29 6.81
N TYR A 38 12.08 12.88 5.90
CA TYR A 38 10.87 12.16 6.29
C TYR A 38 11.15 10.66 6.43
N LYS A 39 10.41 10.02 7.32
CA LYS A 39 10.43 8.57 7.41
C LYS A 39 9.44 8.05 6.37
N VAL A 40 9.91 7.25 5.44
CA VAL A 40 9.07 6.79 4.33
C VAL A 40 9.02 5.27 4.34
N LYS A 41 7.81 4.72 4.18
CA LYS A 41 7.61 3.29 4.03
C LYS A 41 6.86 3.06 2.74
N VAL A 42 7.36 2.14 1.93
CA VAL A 42 6.71 1.77 0.67
C VAL A 42 6.06 0.43 0.86
N THR A 43 4.82 0.31 0.42
CA THR A 43 4.09 -0.94 0.50
C THR A 43 3.26 -1.07 -0.77
N ARG A 44 2.53 -2.17 -0.90
CA ARG A 44 1.76 -2.41 -2.12
C ARG A 44 0.61 -3.36 -1.87
N GLU A 45 -0.30 -3.43 -2.82
CA GLU A 45 -1.41 -4.37 -2.83
C GLU A 45 -1.50 -5.02 -4.20
N PRO A 46 -1.79 -6.30 -4.32
CA PRO A 46 -1.93 -7.23 -3.18
C PRO A 46 -0.65 -7.28 -2.38
N THR A 47 -0.78 -7.51 -1.07
CA THR A 47 0.37 -7.43 -0.16
C THR A 47 1.32 -8.61 -0.34
N ASN A 48 2.44 -8.57 0.38
CA ASN A 48 3.37 -9.69 0.41
C ASN A 48 3.01 -10.71 1.49
N SER A 49 1.85 -10.54 2.16
CA SER A 49 1.38 -11.51 3.14
C SER A 49 0.93 -12.78 2.43
N ILE A 50 0.66 -13.81 3.22
CA ILE A 50 0.14 -15.06 2.67
C ILE A 50 -1.15 -14.80 1.90
N LEU A 51 -2.04 -14.00 2.46
CA LEU A 51 -3.29 -13.65 1.80
C LEU A 51 -3.04 -12.91 0.50
N GLY A 52 -2.17 -11.91 0.51
CA GLY A 52 -1.87 -11.13 -0.69
C GLY A 52 -1.26 -11.97 -1.79
N GLU A 53 -0.35 -12.88 -1.43
CA GLU A 53 0.22 -13.78 -2.42
C GLU A 53 -0.83 -14.69 -3.03
N PHE A 54 -1.74 -15.18 -2.21
CA PHE A 54 -2.83 -16.01 -2.71
C PHE A 54 -3.73 -15.23 -3.66
N VAL A 55 -4.07 -13.99 -3.29
CA VAL A 55 -4.90 -13.13 -4.13
C VAL A 55 -4.24 -12.92 -5.49
N ARG A 56 -2.95 -12.66 -5.49
CA ARG A 56 -2.23 -12.40 -6.74
C ARG A 56 -2.28 -13.60 -7.66
N LYS A 57 -2.08 -14.79 -7.11
CA LYS A 57 -2.13 -16.00 -7.91
C LYS A 57 -3.54 -16.32 -8.38
N TYR A 58 -4.51 -16.19 -7.49
CA TYR A 58 -5.88 -16.52 -7.83
C TYR A 58 -6.40 -15.61 -8.93
N ALA A 59 -5.99 -14.35 -8.93
CA ALA A 59 -6.46 -13.39 -9.91
C ALA A 59 -6.03 -13.72 -11.34
N GLU A 60 -5.01 -14.55 -11.50
CA GLU A 60 -4.48 -14.84 -12.82
C GLU A 60 -5.46 -15.56 -13.72
N GLY A 61 -6.39 -16.28 -13.23
CA GLY A 61 -7.34 -16.98 -14.07
C GLY A 61 -8.77 -16.70 -13.70
N HIS A 62 -8.99 -15.68 -12.87
CA HIS A 62 -10.31 -15.45 -12.32
C HIS A 62 -10.65 -13.97 -12.36
N LYS A 63 -11.94 -13.66 -12.34
CA LYS A 63 -12.40 -12.29 -12.25
C LYS A 63 -13.80 -12.31 -11.67
N GLY A 64 -14.33 -11.14 -11.36
CA GLY A 64 -15.67 -11.01 -10.84
C GLY A 64 -15.67 -10.80 -9.34
N LEU A 65 -16.80 -11.15 -8.74
CA LEU A 65 -17.05 -10.80 -7.35
C LEU A 65 -16.09 -11.47 -6.37
N SER A 66 -15.71 -12.71 -6.62
CA SER A 66 -14.81 -13.41 -5.70
C SER A 66 -13.46 -12.70 -5.62
N ILE A 67 -12.96 -12.22 -6.75
CA ILE A 67 -11.70 -11.48 -6.76
C ILE A 67 -11.86 -10.18 -5.99
N ALA A 68 -12.97 -9.46 -6.22
CA ALA A 68 -13.21 -8.21 -5.52
C ALA A 68 -13.25 -8.43 -4.01
N CYS A 69 -13.87 -9.50 -3.55
CA CYS A 69 -13.93 -9.81 -2.13
C CYS A 69 -12.55 -10.13 -1.57
N MET A 70 -11.75 -10.88 -2.32
CA MET A 70 -10.42 -11.25 -1.87
C MET A 70 -9.50 -10.03 -1.80
N ILE A 71 -9.58 -9.15 -2.79
CA ILE A 71 -8.79 -7.92 -2.79
C ILE A 71 -9.19 -7.06 -1.60
N THR A 72 -10.49 -6.98 -1.31
CA THR A 72 -10.97 -6.19 -0.17
C THR A 72 -10.47 -6.78 1.14
N ALA A 73 -10.46 -8.11 1.26
CA ALA A 73 -9.95 -8.75 2.47
C ALA A 73 -8.47 -8.45 2.67
N ASP A 74 -7.67 -8.54 1.61
CA ASP A 74 -6.25 -8.25 1.69
C ASP A 74 -6.02 -6.78 2.06
N ARG A 75 -6.83 -5.88 1.50
CA ARG A 75 -6.71 -4.45 1.82
C ARG A 75 -7.03 -4.18 3.28
N TYR A 76 -8.06 -4.82 3.80
CA TYR A 76 -8.42 -4.64 5.20
C TYR A 76 -7.28 -5.08 6.12
N GLU A 77 -6.70 -6.25 5.86
CA GLU A 77 -5.55 -6.73 6.61
C GLU A 77 -4.37 -5.79 6.48
N HIS A 78 -4.13 -5.30 5.26
CA HIS A 78 -3.04 -4.37 4.99
C HIS A 78 -3.18 -3.09 5.80
N ILE A 79 -4.39 -2.54 5.85
CA ILE A 79 -4.64 -1.32 6.60
C ILE A 79 -4.41 -1.55 8.09
N LYS A 80 -4.92 -2.65 8.63
CA LYS A 80 -4.84 -2.90 10.06
C LYS A 80 -3.46 -3.29 10.52
N ASN A 81 -2.78 -4.13 9.75
CA ASN A 81 -1.53 -4.73 10.21
C ASN A 81 -0.30 -3.95 9.79
N GLU A 82 -0.42 -3.12 8.76
CA GLU A 82 0.74 -2.42 8.24
C GLU A 82 0.55 -0.92 8.16
N ILE A 83 -0.49 -0.46 7.45
CA ILE A 83 -0.64 0.97 7.18
C ILE A 83 -0.90 1.78 8.44
N GLU A 84 -1.89 1.37 9.25
CA GLU A 84 -2.20 2.11 10.45
C GLU A 84 -1.02 2.20 11.43
N PRO A 85 -0.33 1.09 11.72
CA PRO A 85 0.84 1.21 12.59
C PRO A 85 1.92 2.14 12.04
N MET A 86 2.14 2.13 10.73
CA MET A 86 3.13 3.02 10.13
C MET A 86 2.72 4.47 10.23
N LEU A 87 1.42 4.76 10.06
CA LEU A 87 0.93 6.14 10.18
C LEU A 87 1.06 6.64 11.60
N TYR A 88 0.75 5.81 12.58
CA TYR A 88 0.92 6.20 13.98
C TYR A 88 2.38 6.48 14.31
N ASP A 89 3.29 5.84 13.59
CA ASP A 89 4.72 6.03 13.80
C ASP A 89 5.25 7.23 13.01
N GLY A 90 4.40 7.96 12.32
CA GLY A 90 4.78 9.18 11.62
C GLY A 90 5.34 8.98 10.22
N ASN A 91 5.20 7.78 9.64
CA ASN A 91 5.73 7.53 8.31
C ASN A 91 4.86 8.12 7.21
N ILE A 92 5.47 8.32 6.06
CA ILE A 92 4.77 8.68 4.84
C ILE A 92 4.73 7.47 3.94
#